data_09e17d3b8a16521c6b7cbe01ce016761
#
_entry.id   09e17d3b8a16521c6b7cbe01ce016761
#
_cell.length_a   1.000
_cell.length_b   1.000
_cell.length_c   1.000
_cell.angle_alpha   90.00
_cell.angle_beta   90.00
_cell.angle_gamma   90.00
#
_symmetry.space_group_name_H-M   'P 1'
#
loop_
_entity.id
_entity.type
_entity.pdbx_description
1 polymer ?
#
loop_
_entity_poly.entity_id
_entity_poly.type
_entity_poly.pdbx_seq_one_letter_code
_entity_poly.pdbx_strand_id
1 'polypeptide(L)'
;VHTQIGNVDLDYIKNEFKDFCINQNLKGVILRSVDLLQAGSYDRIKDLVDAAMKVGNETDLGLDYKNDFDERMEDLNRSTVATNWKPINDLMDGGLGPGELGVIVAPSGVGKTWILTAIGADAVRKGLSVVHYSMELSEHYVGARYDTVFTQIPSTDLKEKKDQVKSKIESLQGKLLIKYFPPKGVSVKKLNQHIEK
;
A
#
# COMPACT_ATOMS: atom_id res chain seq x y z
N VAL A 1 -35.55 36.06 27.48
CA VAL A 1 -35.33 36.39 26.07
C VAL A 1 -34.33 35.39 25.54
N HIS A 2 -34.77 34.22 25.07
CA HIS A 2 -33.94 33.29 24.32
C HIS A 2 -33.88 33.78 22.86
N THR A 3 -32.79 34.33 22.46
CA THR A 3 -32.50 34.71 21.08
C THR A 3 -32.35 33.40 20.30
N GLN A 4 -33.23 33.15 19.36
CA GLN A 4 -33.05 32.13 18.33
C GLN A 4 -31.85 32.58 17.47
N ILE A 5 -30.70 31.99 17.74
CA ILE A 5 -29.56 32.02 16.81
C ILE A 5 -30.00 31.11 15.66
N GLY A 6 -30.32 31.69 14.54
CA GLY A 6 -30.97 31.03 13.44
C GLY A 6 -30.05 29.96 12.81
N ASN A 7 -30.66 28.83 12.38
CA ASN A 7 -30.00 27.77 11.60
C ASN A 7 -29.23 28.31 10.37
N VAL A 8 -29.59 29.50 9.88
CA VAL A 8 -28.93 30.17 8.75
C VAL A 8 -27.46 30.52 9.03
N ASP A 9 -27.10 30.92 10.26
CA ASP A 9 -25.71 31.25 10.64
C ASP A 9 -24.84 29.99 10.75
N LEU A 10 -25.41 28.87 11.18
CA LEU A 10 -24.66 27.61 11.33
C LEU A 10 -24.33 27.00 9.97
N ASP A 11 -25.26 27.04 9.02
CA ASP A 11 -25.05 26.51 7.68
C ASP A 11 -24.08 27.38 6.88
N TYR A 12 -24.13 28.69 7.07
CA TYR A 12 -23.16 29.62 6.49
C TYR A 12 -21.74 29.33 7.02
N ILE A 13 -21.58 29.22 8.35
CA ILE A 13 -20.28 28.91 8.97
C ILE A 13 -19.75 27.55 8.51
N LYS A 14 -20.60 26.53 8.39
CA LYS A 14 -20.23 25.22 7.88
C LYS A 14 -19.74 25.28 6.43
N ASN A 15 -20.42 26.02 5.56
CA ASN A 15 -20.03 26.18 4.17
C ASN A 15 -18.69 26.95 4.03
N GLU A 16 -18.52 28.05 4.75
CA GLU A 16 -17.25 28.80 4.79
C GLU A 16 -16.08 27.95 5.30
N PHE A 17 -16.32 27.16 6.36
CA PHE A 17 -15.29 26.26 6.89
C PHE A 17 -14.96 25.13 5.88
N LYS A 18 -15.94 24.59 5.18
CA LYS A 18 -15.77 23.62 4.11
C LYS A 18 -14.92 24.19 2.98
N ASP A 19 -15.29 25.39 2.48
CA ASP A 19 -14.55 26.05 1.41
C ASP A 19 -13.12 26.38 1.83
N PHE A 20 -12.91 26.78 3.09
CA PHE A 20 -11.58 26.95 3.66
C PHE A 20 -10.77 25.65 3.64
N CYS A 21 -11.35 24.53 4.08
CA CYS A 21 -10.67 23.22 4.09
C CYS A 21 -10.31 22.76 2.67
N ILE A 22 -11.23 22.89 1.72
CA ILE A 22 -10.99 22.57 0.30
C ILE A 22 -9.84 23.45 -0.25
N ASN A 23 -9.89 24.75 -0.02
CA ASN A 23 -8.86 25.67 -0.47
C ASN A 23 -7.47 25.35 0.10
N GLN A 24 -7.37 25.00 1.38
CA GLN A 24 -6.09 24.65 2.01
C GLN A 24 -5.52 23.33 1.45
N ASN A 25 -6.38 22.34 1.23
CA ASN A 25 -5.97 21.09 0.62
C ASN A 25 -5.54 21.27 -0.84
N LEU A 26 -6.31 22.01 -1.64
CA LEU A 26 -5.96 22.32 -3.03
C LEU A 26 -4.63 23.07 -3.13
N LYS A 27 -4.35 24.05 -2.26
CA LYS A 27 -3.04 24.72 -2.21
C LYS A 27 -1.90 23.71 -1.99
N GLY A 28 -2.07 22.78 -1.05
CA GLY A 28 -1.09 21.74 -0.78
C GLY A 28 -0.89 20.79 -1.99
N VAL A 29 -1.97 20.43 -2.67
CA VAL A 29 -1.93 19.59 -3.86
C VAL A 29 -1.26 20.30 -5.03
N ILE A 30 -1.58 21.58 -5.28
CA ILE A 30 -0.97 22.38 -6.36
C ILE A 30 0.55 22.46 -6.18
N LEU A 31 1.01 22.70 -4.95
CA LEU A 31 2.46 22.75 -4.66
C LEU A 31 3.14 21.41 -4.94
N ARG A 32 2.53 20.28 -4.56
CA ARG A 32 3.05 18.92 -4.85
C ARG A 32 2.95 18.56 -6.32
N SER A 33 1.97 19.09 -7.04
CA SER A 33 1.76 18.83 -8.47
C SER A 33 2.86 19.40 -9.35
N VAL A 34 3.63 20.37 -8.88
CA VAL A 34 4.75 20.94 -9.66
C VAL A 34 5.81 19.87 -9.95
N ASP A 35 6.19 19.08 -8.95
CA ASP A 35 7.15 17.99 -9.12
C ASP A 35 6.61 16.87 -10.00
N LEU A 36 5.32 16.56 -9.85
CA LEU A 36 4.63 15.53 -10.65
C LEU A 36 4.44 15.96 -12.11
N LEU A 37 4.25 17.25 -12.38
CA LEU A 37 4.24 17.81 -13.75
C LEU A 37 5.57 17.62 -14.44
N GLN A 38 6.67 17.89 -13.73
CA GLN A 38 8.01 17.69 -14.27
C GLN A 38 8.31 16.20 -14.56
N ALA A 39 7.70 15.31 -13.74
CA ALA A 39 7.81 13.86 -13.92
C ALA A 39 6.82 13.28 -14.95
N GLY A 40 5.93 14.09 -15.56
CA GLY A 40 4.93 13.64 -16.53
C GLY A 40 3.79 12.78 -15.95
N SER A 41 3.62 12.81 -14.63
CA SER A 41 2.66 11.93 -13.91
C SER A 41 1.27 12.58 -13.79
N TYR A 42 0.61 12.81 -14.92
CA TYR A 42 -0.68 13.54 -14.99
C TYR A 42 -1.83 12.85 -14.25
N ASP A 43 -1.90 11.51 -14.31
CA ASP A 43 -2.96 10.75 -13.63
C ASP A 43 -2.87 10.94 -12.11
N ARG A 44 -1.67 10.95 -11.53
CA ARG A 44 -1.46 11.22 -10.12
C ARG A 44 -1.88 12.62 -9.70
N ILE A 45 -1.71 13.62 -10.57
CA ILE A 45 -2.15 14.99 -10.30
C ILE A 45 -3.68 15.02 -10.24
N LYS A 46 -4.35 14.37 -11.19
CA LYS A 46 -5.81 14.25 -11.20
C LYS A 46 -6.32 13.62 -9.91
N ASP A 47 -5.78 12.46 -9.51
CA ASP A 47 -6.19 11.77 -8.28
C ASP A 47 -6.01 12.63 -7.03
N LEU A 48 -4.91 13.38 -6.93
CA LEU A 48 -4.65 14.30 -5.82
C LEU A 48 -5.64 15.47 -5.79
N VAL A 49 -5.98 16.02 -6.94
CA VAL A 49 -6.96 17.12 -7.05
C VAL A 49 -8.36 16.61 -6.68
N ASP A 50 -8.75 15.45 -7.20
CA ASP A 50 -10.06 14.83 -6.91
C ASP A 50 -10.18 14.51 -5.42
N ALA A 51 -9.13 13.99 -4.79
CA ALA A 51 -9.07 13.75 -3.35
C ALA A 51 -9.18 15.06 -2.55
N ALA A 52 -8.51 16.13 -2.96
CA ALA A 52 -8.57 17.42 -2.28
C ALA A 52 -9.95 18.09 -2.37
N MET A 53 -10.65 17.88 -3.48
CA MET A 53 -12.03 18.38 -3.68
C MET A 53 -13.05 17.63 -2.84
N LYS A 54 -12.79 16.36 -2.49
CA LYS A 54 -13.65 15.54 -1.63
C LYS A 54 -13.53 15.91 -0.15
N VAL A 55 -12.44 16.54 0.27
CA VAL A 55 -12.26 16.97 1.67
C VAL A 55 -13.28 18.04 2.04
N GLY A 56 -14.03 17.81 3.12
CA GLY A 56 -15.09 18.72 3.57
C GLY A 56 -16.49 18.42 2.98
N ASN A 57 -16.60 17.48 2.08
CA ASN A 57 -17.87 16.89 1.72
C ASN A 57 -18.17 15.73 2.69
N GLU A 58 -18.72 16.03 3.87
CA GLU A 58 -19.33 15.03 4.76
C GLU A 58 -20.61 14.40 4.15
N THR A 59 -20.84 14.61 2.86
CA THR A 59 -21.96 14.03 2.11
C THR A 59 -21.60 12.74 1.39
N ASP A 60 -20.43 12.14 1.70
CA ASP A 60 -20.24 10.74 1.35
C ASP A 60 -21.09 9.89 2.31
N LEU A 61 -22.37 9.78 1.95
CA LEU A 61 -23.33 8.93 2.64
C LEU A 61 -23.05 7.44 2.37
N GLY A 62 -21.93 7.14 1.72
CA GLY A 62 -21.65 5.81 1.21
C GLY A 62 -22.48 5.49 -0.03
N LEU A 63 -22.47 4.25 -0.44
CA LEU A 63 -23.13 3.74 -1.63
C LEU A 63 -24.64 3.58 -1.39
N ASP A 64 -25.47 4.20 -2.21
CA ASP A 64 -26.93 3.94 -2.23
C ASP A 64 -27.19 2.57 -2.89
N TYR A 65 -27.63 1.61 -2.08
CA TYR A 65 -27.77 0.22 -2.52
C TYR A 65 -28.63 0.02 -3.76
N LYS A 66 -29.62 0.87 -4.00
CA LYS A 66 -30.51 0.80 -5.17
C LYS A 66 -30.02 1.60 -6.35
N ASN A 67 -29.57 2.83 -6.07
CA ASN A 67 -29.26 3.79 -7.12
C ASN A 67 -27.87 3.58 -7.73
N ASP A 68 -26.90 3.07 -6.93
CA ASP A 68 -25.53 2.84 -7.36
C ASP A 68 -25.28 1.36 -7.74
N PHE A 69 -26.31 0.70 -8.29
CA PHE A 69 -26.24 -0.72 -8.66
C PHE A 69 -25.14 -1.00 -9.69
N ASP A 70 -25.07 -0.21 -10.73
CA ASP A 70 -24.12 -0.41 -11.84
C ASP A 70 -22.68 -0.18 -11.35
N GLU A 71 -22.41 0.90 -10.60
CA GLU A 71 -21.12 1.17 -9.98
C GLU A 71 -20.67 0.03 -9.06
N ARG A 72 -21.59 -0.48 -8.23
CA ARG A 72 -21.33 -1.62 -7.36
C ARG A 72 -21.01 -2.92 -8.12
N MET A 73 -21.60 -3.12 -9.30
CA MET A 73 -21.33 -4.31 -10.13
C MET A 73 -19.98 -4.21 -10.87
N GLU A 74 -19.57 -3.00 -11.26
CA GLU A 74 -18.25 -2.77 -11.85
C GLU A 74 -17.11 -3.04 -10.86
N ASP A 75 -17.28 -2.67 -9.61
CA ASP A 75 -16.27 -2.85 -8.53
C ASP A 75 -16.14 -4.31 -8.05
N LEU A 76 -16.98 -5.23 -8.52
CA LEU A 76 -16.85 -6.65 -8.19
C LEU A 76 -15.65 -7.35 -8.87
N ASN A 77 -14.98 -6.68 -9.81
CA ASN A 77 -13.75 -7.19 -10.44
C ASN A 77 -12.56 -7.07 -9.49
N ARG A 78 -12.38 -8.09 -8.65
CA ARG A 78 -11.32 -8.18 -7.65
C ARG A 78 -9.95 -8.34 -8.30
N SER A 79 -9.12 -7.30 -8.28
CA SER A 79 -7.70 -7.40 -8.66
C SER A 79 -6.92 -8.03 -7.50
N THR A 80 -6.40 -9.25 -7.67
CA THR A 80 -5.74 -9.99 -6.59
C THR A 80 -4.27 -10.23 -6.87
N VAL A 81 -3.49 -10.31 -5.80
CA VAL A 81 -2.10 -10.76 -5.81
C VAL A 81 -2.08 -12.22 -5.39
N ALA A 82 -1.92 -13.11 -6.37
CA ALA A 82 -1.84 -14.54 -6.13
C ALA A 82 -0.54 -14.91 -5.39
N THR A 83 -0.62 -15.91 -4.50
CA THR A 83 0.54 -16.55 -3.87
C THR A 83 1.14 -17.64 -4.78
N ASN A 84 2.28 -18.23 -4.36
CA ASN A 84 2.90 -19.36 -5.05
C ASN A 84 2.10 -20.69 -4.92
N TRP A 85 1.07 -20.72 -4.08
CA TRP A 85 0.35 -21.94 -3.75
C TRP A 85 -1.07 -21.90 -4.28
N LYS A 86 -1.31 -22.67 -5.34
CA LYS A 86 -2.64 -22.75 -5.95
C LYS A 86 -3.76 -23.04 -4.95
N PRO A 87 -3.64 -24.00 -3.99
CA PRO A 87 -4.72 -24.27 -3.05
C PRO A 87 -5.08 -23.06 -2.16
N ILE A 88 -4.09 -22.21 -1.82
CA ILE A 88 -4.33 -21.00 -1.06
C ILE A 88 -5.05 -19.97 -1.94
N ASN A 89 -4.62 -19.82 -3.18
CA ASN A 89 -5.27 -18.91 -4.13
C ASN A 89 -6.72 -19.32 -4.42
N ASP A 90 -6.99 -20.64 -4.55
CA ASP A 90 -8.34 -21.15 -4.76
C ASP A 90 -9.26 -20.85 -3.56
N LEU A 91 -8.73 -20.92 -2.32
CA LEU A 91 -9.47 -20.56 -1.10
C LEU A 91 -9.71 -19.06 -0.96
N MET A 92 -8.83 -18.23 -1.54
CA MET A 92 -8.86 -16.78 -1.43
C MET A 92 -9.42 -16.11 -2.69
N ASP A 93 -10.06 -16.87 -3.57
CA ASP A 93 -10.57 -16.37 -4.84
C ASP A 93 -9.53 -15.56 -5.65
N GLY A 94 -8.38 -16.20 -5.87
CA GLY A 94 -7.27 -15.66 -6.65
C GLY A 94 -6.09 -15.10 -5.85
N GLY A 95 -6.21 -14.84 -4.57
CA GLY A 95 -5.16 -14.28 -3.73
C GLY A 95 -5.62 -13.11 -2.85
N LEU A 96 -4.69 -12.27 -2.40
CA LEU A 96 -4.99 -11.08 -1.60
C LEU A 96 -5.39 -9.91 -2.50
N GLY A 97 -6.54 -9.31 -2.23
CA GLY A 97 -7.02 -8.08 -2.87
C GLY A 97 -6.55 -6.81 -2.15
N PRO A 98 -6.81 -5.63 -2.75
CA PRO A 98 -6.53 -4.35 -2.12
C PRO A 98 -7.27 -4.20 -0.78
N GLY A 99 -6.58 -3.69 0.25
CA GLY A 99 -7.15 -3.51 1.58
C GLY A 99 -7.31 -4.78 2.41
N GLU A 100 -6.95 -5.95 1.89
CA GLU A 100 -7.06 -7.22 2.61
C GLU A 100 -5.81 -7.53 3.44
N LEU A 101 -6.01 -8.24 4.54
CA LEU A 101 -4.96 -8.68 5.47
C LEU A 101 -4.86 -10.20 5.50
N GLY A 102 -3.72 -10.74 5.07
CA GLY A 102 -3.36 -12.14 5.26
C GLY A 102 -2.51 -12.32 6.52
N VAL A 103 -2.83 -13.29 7.37
CA VAL A 103 -2.07 -13.58 8.60
C VAL A 103 -1.58 -15.02 8.59
N ILE A 104 -0.26 -15.21 8.77
CA ILE A 104 0.37 -16.52 8.88
C ILE A 104 0.66 -16.82 10.35
N VAL A 105 0.02 -17.85 10.88
CA VAL A 105 0.18 -18.29 12.27
C VAL A 105 0.83 -19.67 12.31
N ALA A 106 1.95 -19.79 13.00
CA ALA A 106 2.64 -21.06 13.24
C ALA A 106 3.59 -20.96 14.45
N PRO A 107 3.97 -22.06 15.10
CA PRO A 107 4.98 -22.08 16.16
C PRO A 107 6.32 -21.48 15.71
N SER A 108 7.18 -21.17 16.68
CA SER A 108 8.53 -20.69 16.37
C SER A 108 9.35 -21.75 15.60
N GLY A 109 10.19 -21.32 14.68
CA GLY A 109 11.08 -22.21 13.91
C GLY A 109 10.45 -22.93 12.71
N VAL A 110 9.13 -22.89 12.52
CA VAL A 110 8.40 -23.63 11.45
C VAL A 110 8.51 -22.98 10.06
N GLY A 111 9.08 -21.77 9.98
CA GLY A 111 9.32 -21.15 8.66
C GLY A 111 8.39 -20.02 8.27
N LYS A 112 7.65 -19.36 9.20
CA LYS A 112 6.78 -18.21 8.92
C LYS A 112 7.44 -17.15 8.03
N THR A 113 8.66 -16.76 8.38
CA THR A 113 9.40 -15.75 7.62
C THR A 113 9.75 -16.21 6.21
N TRP A 114 10.02 -17.52 6.01
CA TRP A 114 10.25 -18.09 4.69
C TRP A 114 9.00 -18.05 3.82
N ILE A 115 7.81 -18.29 4.39
CA ILE A 115 6.54 -18.17 3.68
C ILE A 115 6.32 -16.72 3.24
N LEU A 116 6.52 -15.75 4.15
CA LEU A 116 6.41 -14.33 3.80
C LEU A 116 7.41 -13.92 2.72
N THR A 117 8.66 -14.39 2.83
CA THR A 117 9.70 -14.15 1.81
C THR A 117 9.31 -14.75 0.46
N ALA A 118 8.74 -15.96 0.44
CA ALA A 118 8.32 -16.63 -0.79
C ALA A 118 7.15 -15.88 -1.48
N ILE A 119 6.16 -15.41 -0.71
CA ILE A 119 5.05 -14.60 -1.24
C ILE A 119 5.58 -13.28 -1.82
N GLY A 120 6.42 -12.57 -1.06
CA GLY A 120 7.02 -11.32 -1.52
C GLY A 120 7.89 -11.50 -2.75
N ALA A 121 8.69 -12.57 -2.81
CA ALA A 121 9.52 -12.87 -3.98
C ALA A 121 8.70 -13.18 -5.23
N ASP A 122 7.56 -13.87 -5.08
CA ASP A 122 6.66 -14.15 -6.20
C ASP A 122 6.02 -12.87 -6.74
N ALA A 123 5.56 -11.99 -5.84
CA ALA A 123 5.04 -10.68 -6.20
C ALA A 123 6.08 -9.84 -6.97
N VAL A 124 7.34 -9.82 -6.51
CA VAL A 124 8.44 -9.12 -7.21
C VAL A 124 8.71 -9.73 -8.59
N ARG A 125 8.68 -11.06 -8.74
CA ARG A 125 8.82 -11.71 -10.05
C ARG A 125 7.71 -11.32 -11.03
N LYS A 126 6.51 -11.05 -10.51
CA LYS A 126 5.34 -10.57 -11.28
C LYS A 126 5.36 -9.08 -11.59
N GLY A 127 6.45 -8.37 -11.24
CA GLY A 127 6.60 -6.93 -11.50
C GLY A 127 6.01 -6.02 -10.45
N LEU A 128 5.51 -6.56 -9.33
CA LEU A 128 4.90 -5.77 -8.27
C LEU A 128 5.96 -5.16 -7.33
N SER A 129 5.62 -4.05 -6.70
CA SER A 129 6.43 -3.42 -5.66
C SER A 129 6.09 -4.01 -4.30
N VAL A 130 7.09 -4.49 -3.57
CA VAL A 130 6.96 -5.12 -2.26
C VAL A 130 7.75 -4.35 -1.22
N VAL A 131 7.12 -4.07 -0.09
CA VAL A 131 7.80 -3.57 1.11
C VAL A 131 7.76 -4.64 2.19
N HIS A 132 8.94 -5.10 2.60
CA HIS A 132 9.07 -6.10 3.68
C HIS A 132 9.57 -5.42 4.96
N TYR A 133 8.70 -5.30 5.94
CA TYR A 133 9.07 -4.84 7.27
C TYR A 133 9.44 -6.02 8.17
N SER A 134 10.60 -5.95 8.80
CA SER A 134 11.05 -6.94 9.78
C SER A 134 11.22 -6.29 11.15
N MET A 135 10.77 -6.98 12.20
CA MET A 135 11.01 -6.57 13.60
C MET A 135 11.93 -7.56 14.35
N GLU A 136 12.35 -8.62 13.67
CA GLU A 136 13.16 -9.68 14.26
C GLU A 136 14.54 -9.78 13.59
N LEU A 137 14.58 -9.73 12.26
CA LEU A 137 15.80 -9.90 11.47
C LEU A 137 16.23 -8.60 10.82
N SER A 138 17.52 -8.34 10.75
CA SER A 138 18.08 -7.19 10.02
C SER A 138 17.80 -7.29 8.52
N GLU A 139 17.88 -6.15 7.82
CA GLU A 139 17.71 -6.05 6.37
C GLU A 139 18.60 -7.05 5.61
N HIS A 140 19.84 -7.23 6.06
CA HIS A 140 20.80 -8.14 5.43
C HIS A 140 20.37 -9.61 5.52
N TYR A 141 19.87 -10.04 6.68
CA TYR A 141 19.39 -11.41 6.85
C TYR A 141 18.11 -11.69 6.08
N VAL A 142 17.20 -10.73 6.04
CA VAL A 142 15.99 -10.84 5.20
C VAL A 142 16.38 -10.83 3.73
N GLY A 143 17.30 -9.95 3.32
CA GLY A 143 17.84 -9.89 1.95
C GLY A 143 18.44 -11.23 1.51
N ALA A 144 19.29 -11.85 2.34
CA ALA A 144 19.88 -13.15 2.02
C ALA A 144 18.81 -14.26 1.83
N ARG A 145 17.68 -14.19 2.53
CA ARG A 145 16.56 -15.11 2.29
C ARG A 145 15.90 -14.88 0.94
N TYR A 146 15.71 -13.62 0.55
CA TYR A 146 15.21 -13.28 -0.77
C TYR A 146 16.19 -13.74 -1.86
N ASP A 147 17.50 -13.55 -1.67
CA ASP A 147 18.53 -14.03 -2.60
C ASP A 147 18.42 -15.55 -2.80
N THR A 148 18.30 -16.29 -1.69
CA THR A 148 18.10 -17.75 -1.73
C THR A 148 16.82 -18.13 -2.48
N VAL A 149 15.71 -17.42 -2.26
CA VAL A 149 14.42 -17.69 -2.94
C VAL A 149 14.48 -17.34 -4.43
N PHE A 150 15.14 -16.24 -4.80
CA PHE A 150 15.26 -15.83 -6.21
C PHE A 150 16.19 -16.72 -7.01
N THR A 151 17.32 -17.14 -6.41
CA THR A 151 18.41 -17.86 -7.10
C THR A 151 18.37 -19.36 -6.90
N GLN A 152 17.71 -19.84 -5.84
CA GLN A 152 17.77 -21.22 -5.34
C GLN A 152 19.19 -21.63 -4.89
N ILE A 153 20.07 -20.67 -4.66
CA ILE A 153 21.40 -20.88 -4.10
C ILE A 153 21.29 -20.92 -2.57
N PRO A 154 21.85 -21.94 -1.88
CA PRO A 154 21.88 -21.99 -0.42
C PRO A 154 22.53 -20.73 0.16
N SER A 155 22.06 -20.29 1.31
CA SER A 155 22.56 -19.06 1.97
C SER A 155 24.06 -19.13 2.31
N THR A 156 24.61 -20.33 2.48
CA THR A 156 26.05 -20.59 2.68
C THR A 156 26.90 -20.21 1.47
N ASP A 157 26.34 -20.36 0.26
CA ASP A 157 27.07 -20.24 -1.00
C ASP A 157 26.86 -18.88 -1.68
N LEU A 158 25.97 -18.02 -1.15
CA LEU A 158 25.62 -16.73 -1.77
C LEU A 158 26.85 -15.83 -1.99
N LYS A 159 27.79 -15.84 -1.04
CA LYS A 159 29.01 -15.02 -1.14
C LYS A 159 29.94 -15.48 -2.26
N GLU A 160 30.09 -16.79 -2.43
CA GLU A 160 30.92 -17.37 -3.49
C GLU A 160 30.31 -17.19 -4.87
N LYS A 161 28.96 -17.20 -4.95
CA LYS A 161 28.20 -17.08 -6.20
C LYS A 161 27.62 -15.67 -6.42
N LYS A 162 28.31 -14.66 -5.89
CA LYS A 162 27.83 -13.26 -5.90
C LYS A 162 27.41 -12.74 -7.27
N ASP A 163 28.17 -13.07 -8.31
CA ASP A 163 27.86 -12.59 -9.67
C ASP A 163 26.59 -13.21 -10.23
N GLN A 164 26.33 -14.49 -9.93
CA GLN A 164 25.07 -15.16 -10.30
C GLN A 164 23.89 -14.53 -9.56
N VAL A 165 24.05 -14.26 -8.27
CA VAL A 165 23.02 -13.59 -7.45
C VAL A 165 22.72 -12.20 -8.03
N LYS A 166 23.75 -11.41 -8.32
CA LYS A 166 23.61 -10.06 -8.88
C LYS A 166 22.88 -10.08 -10.22
N SER A 167 23.30 -10.92 -11.16
CA SER A 167 22.65 -11.06 -12.46
C SER A 167 21.17 -11.42 -12.33
N LYS A 168 20.82 -12.31 -11.38
CA LYS A 168 19.44 -12.69 -11.12
C LYS A 168 18.61 -11.54 -10.58
N ILE A 169 19.16 -10.76 -9.63
CA ILE A 169 18.49 -9.61 -9.04
C ILE A 169 18.24 -8.52 -10.11
N GLU A 170 19.22 -8.25 -10.96
CA GLU A 170 19.10 -7.27 -12.05
C GLU A 170 18.03 -7.65 -13.10
N SER A 171 17.70 -8.95 -13.21
CA SER A 171 16.63 -9.44 -14.10
C SER A 171 15.22 -9.33 -13.53
N LEU A 172 15.05 -8.94 -12.27
CA LEU A 172 13.73 -8.81 -11.64
C LEU A 172 12.99 -7.58 -12.15
N GLN A 173 11.70 -7.73 -12.40
CA GLN A 173 10.86 -6.64 -12.92
C GLN A 173 10.28 -5.76 -11.81
N GLY A 174 9.94 -6.34 -10.68
CA GLY A 174 9.37 -5.66 -9.53
C GLY A 174 10.41 -5.02 -8.62
N LYS A 175 9.95 -4.25 -7.65
CA LYS A 175 10.80 -3.59 -6.64
C LYS A 175 10.63 -4.27 -5.29
N LEU A 176 11.72 -4.41 -4.55
CA LEU A 176 11.71 -4.90 -3.17
C LEU A 176 12.42 -3.91 -2.26
N LEU A 177 11.69 -3.42 -1.26
CA LEU A 177 12.26 -2.62 -0.19
C LEU A 177 12.18 -3.41 1.12
N ILE A 178 13.32 -3.58 1.79
CA ILE A 178 13.41 -4.27 3.07
C ILE A 178 13.77 -3.26 4.13
N LYS A 179 13.00 -3.23 5.23
CA LYS A 179 13.27 -2.32 6.34
C LYS A 179 13.12 -3.02 7.68
N TYR A 180 14.15 -2.94 8.49
CA TYR A 180 14.14 -3.40 9.88
C TYR A 180 13.68 -2.25 10.80
N PHE A 181 12.78 -2.58 11.70
CA PHE A 181 12.42 -1.73 12.84
C PHE A 181 12.62 -2.53 14.14
N PRO A 182 13.31 -1.99 15.12
CA PRO A 182 13.45 -2.67 16.40
C PRO A 182 12.07 -2.84 17.07
N PRO A 183 11.86 -3.91 17.85
CA PRO A 183 10.64 -4.12 18.60
C PRO A 183 10.28 -2.89 19.42
N LYS A 184 9.00 -2.49 19.41
CA LYS A 184 8.46 -1.25 20.05
C LYS A 184 8.97 0.06 19.44
N GLY A 185 9.77 0.03 18.36
CA GLY A 185 10.32 1.24 17.70
C GLY A 185 9.50 1.79 16.55
N VAL A 186 8.37 1.19 16.20
CA VAL A 186 7.54 1.58 15.07
C VAL A 186 6.07 1.71 15.45
N SER A 187 5.43 2.75 14.92
CA SER A 187 3.97 2.95 14.98
C SER A 187 3.39 2.87 13.56
N VAL A 188 2.08 2.64 13.46
CA VAL A 188 1.37 2.64 12.15
C VAL A 188 1.62 3.96 11.41
N LYS A 189 1.58 5.09 12.11
CA LYS A 189 1.90 6.40 11.51
C LYS A 189 3.29 6.44 10.89
N LYS A 190 4.29 5.84 11.53
CA LYS A 190 5.67 5.79 11.01
C LYS A 190 5.79 4.88 9.80
N LEU A 191 5.03 3.78 9.76
CA LEU A 191 4.96 2.90 8.58
C LEU A 191 4.33 3.62 7.40
N ASN A 192 3.19 4.30 7.60
CA ASN A 192 2.54 5.09 6.54
C ASN A 192 3.49 6.15 5.97
N GLN A 193 4.14 6.94 6.83
CA GLN A 193 5.12 7.94 6.40
C GLN A 193 6.32 7.35 5.63
N HIS A 194 6.64 6.07 5.85
CA HIS A 194 7.72 5.39 5.14
C HIS A 194 7.27 4.89 3.76
N ILE A 195 6.00 4.48 3.63
CA ILE A 195 5.44 3.99 2.35
C ILE A 195 5.19 5.16 1.38
N GLU A 196 4.84 6.34 1.91
CA GLU A 196 4.57 7.56 1.12
C GLU A 196 5.83 8.24 0.54
N LYS A 197 7.05 7.77 0.90
CA LYS A 197 8.35 8.26 0.40
C LYS A 197 8.84 7.47 -0.79
#